data_fcc99aaa56d66c1fc68e70514222c835
#
_entry.id   fcc99aaa56d66c1fc68e70514222c835
#
_cell.length_a   1.000
_cell.length_b   1.000
_cell.length_c   1.000
_cell.angle_alpha   90.00
_cell.angle_beta   90.00
_cell.angle_gamma   90.00
#
_symmetry.space_group_name_H-M   'P 1'
#
loop_
_entity.id
_entity.type
_entity.pdbx_description
1 polymer ?
#
loop_
_entity_poly.entity_id
_entity_poly.type
_entity_poly.pdbx_seq_one_letter_code
_entity_poly.pdbx_strand_id
1 'polypeptide(L)'
;MAPTAHTDIRRSRVYVEGEAIVRGPVGDFSAPLRDLSITGLHMLRPRGFDLPVGQAVEVEIHCGPPSSGVEFLLMARVARLDADTVGLRFAPLPERMARTLERVLTRLGTLHTGGPDERGRA
;
A
#
# COMPACT_ATOMS: atom_id res chain seq x y z
N MET A 1 -24.45 -13.64 0.57
CA MET A 1 -23.95 -13.43 0.48
C MET A 1 -22.81 -13.31 1.05
N ALA A 2 -22.69 -13.28 1.59
CA ALA A 2 -21.67 -13.19 2.36
C ALA A 2 -20.38 -13.64 1.94
N PRO A 3 -20.27 -14.33 1.02
CA PRO A 3 -18.98 -14.76 0.55
C PRO A 3 -18.08 -13.63 0.26
N THR A 4 -18.64 -12.51 0.10
CA THR A 4 -17.81 -11.39 -0.14
C THR A 4 -16.82 -11.16 0.95
N ALA A 5 -17.15 -11.53 2.15
CA ALA A 5 -16.24 -11.30 3.24
C ALA A 5 -14.92 -12.00 3.03
N HIS A 6 -14.94 -13.11 2.37
CA HIS A 6 -13.72 -13.85 2.16
C HIS A 6 -12.85 -13.22 1.12
N THR A 7 -13.46 -12.74 0.07
CA THR A 7 -12.67 -12.16 -0.98
C THR A 7 -12.11 -10.84 -0.57
N ASP A 8 -12.71 -10.27 0.45
CA ASP A 8 -12.33 -8.93 0.85
C ASP A 8 -10.91 -8.84 1.38
N ILE A 9 -10.38 -9.93 1.91
CA ILE A 9 -9.03 -9.85 2.42
C ILE A 9 -8.04 -9.49 1.32
N ARG A 10 -8.27 -9.94 0.10
CA ARG A 10 -7.39 -9.62 -1.01
C ARG A 10 -7.52 -8.19 -1.46
N ARG A 11 -8.69 -7.61 -1.33
CA ARG A 11 -8.94 -6.26 -1.80
C ARG A 11 -8.97 -5.25 -0.68
N SER A 12 -8.92 -5.72 0.54
CA SER A 12 -8.96 -4.85 1.68
C SER A 12 -7.69 -4.05 1.79
N ARG A 13 -7.84 -2.84 2.23
CA ARG A 13 -6.71 -2.02 2.59
C ARG A 13 -6.43 -2.24 4.05
N VAL A 14 -5.18 -2.45 4.37
CA VAL A 14 -4.80 -2.65 5.74
C VAL A 14 -3.77 -1.60 6.13
N TYR A 15 -3.81 -1.19 7.36
CA TYR A 15 -2.78 -0.32 7.90
C TYR A 15 -1.55 -1.17 8.14
N VAL A 16 -0.44 -0.72 7.60
CA VAL A 16 0.83 -1.42 7.76
C VAL A 16 1.86 -0.36 8.09
N GLU A 17 2.58 -0.59 9.16
CA GLU A 17 3.67 0.30 9.51
C GLU A 17 4.76 0.12 8.48
N GLY A 18 5.22 1.22 7.90
CA GLY A 18 6.26 1.12 6.89
C GLY A 18 6.39 2.37 6.07
N GLU A 19 7.19 2.25 5.03
CA GLU A 19 7.55 3.38 4.20
C GLU A 19 7.49 2.97 2.74
N ALA A 20 7.12 3.89 1.88
CA ALA A 20 7.17 3.69 0.45
C ALA A 20 8.17 4.67 -0.15
N ILE A 21 8.99 4.19 -1.08
CA ILE A 21 9.92 5.02 -1.82
C ILE A 21 9.50 4.94 -3.27
N VAL A 22 9.07 6.06 -3.82
CA VAL A 22 8.62 6.14 -5.21
C VAL A 22 9.78 6.66 -6.04
N ARG A 23 10.19 5.89 -7.03
CA ARG A 23 11.27 6.28 -7.92
C ARG A 23 10.67 6.80 -9.20
N GLY A 24 10.74 8.10 -9.35
CA GLY A 24 10.15 8.77 -10.51
C GLY A 24 11.22 9.21 -11.49
N PRO A 25 10.78 9.83 -12.58
CA PRO A 25 11.73 10.26 -13.63
C PRO A 25 12.66 11.38 -13.20
N VAL A 26 12.30 12.13 -12.19
CA VAL A 26 13.12 13.26 -11.78
C VAL A 26 13.69 13.10 -10.38
N GLY A 27 13.45 11.99 -9.73
CA GLY A 27 14.00 11.76 -8.41
C GLY A 27 13.13 10.85 -7.60
N ASP A 28 13.58 10.59 -6.39
CA ASP A 28 12.90 9.66 -5.49
C ASP A 28 12.16 10.43 -4.42
N PHE A 29 11.00 9.88 -4.03
CA PHE A 29 10.21 10.45 -2.95
C PHE A 29 9.91 9.35 -1.95
N SER A 30 10.11 9.61 -0.68
CA SER A 30 9.78 8.62 0.33
C SER A 30 8.81 9.20 1.34
N ALA A 31 7.93 8.37 1.85
CA ALA A 31 6.95 8.79 2.84
C ALA A 31 6.38 7.58 3.55
N PRO A 32 5.80 7.80 4.74
CA PRO A 32 5.14 6.71 5.44
C PRO A 32 3.95 6.17 4.66
N LEU A 33 3.75 4.87 4.77
CA LEU A 33 2.56 4.22 4.24
C LEU A 33 1.36 4.60 5.09
N ARG A 34 0.21 4.75 4.43
CA ARG A 34 -1.05 4.85 5.13
C ARG A 34 -1.76 3.50 5.13
N ASP A 35 -1.88 2.92 3.97
CA ASP A 35 -2.48 1.61 3.86
C ASP A 35 -1.95 0.92 2.61
N LEU A 36 -2.18 -0.38 2.55
CA LEU A 36 -1.63 -1.23 1.52
C LEU A 36 -2.62 -2.33 1.20
N SER A 37 -2.72 -2.68 -0.07
CA SER A 37 -3.51 -3.81 -0.53
C SER A 37 -2.76 -4.47 -1.67
N ILE A 38 -3.32 -5.54 -2.24
CA ILE A 38 -2.63 -6.17 -3.37
C ILE A 38 -2.82 -5.38 -4.67
N THR A 39 -3.69 -4.36 -4.67
CA THR A 39 -3.91 -3.57 -5.86
C THR A 39 -3.20 -2.22 -5.83
N GLY A 40 -2.77 -1.78 -4.66
CA GLY A 40 -2.11 -0.49 -4.58
C GLY A 40 -1.88 -0.07 -3.15
N LEU A 41 -1.44 1.16 -2.99
CA LEU A 41 -1.19 1.71 -1.67
C LEU A 41 -1.58 3.17 -1.61
N HIS A 42 -1.71 3.68 -0.40
CA HIS A 42 -1.74 5.10 -0.13
C HIS A 42 -0.56 5.43 0.77
N MET A 43 0.07 6.54 0.50
CA MET A 43 1.18 7.03 1.32
C MET A 43 0.92 8.51 1.59
N LEU A 44 1.56 9.03 2.60
CA LEU A 44 1.52 10.48 2.82
C LEU A 44 2.21 11.14 1.65
N ARG A 45 1.71 12.32 1.29
CA ARG A 45 2.27 13.01 0.14
C ARG A 45 3.58 13.70 0.53
N PRO A 46 4.70 13.32 -0.08
CA PRO A 46 5.96 13.98 0.21
C PRO A 46 5.94 15.41 -0.31
N ARG A 47 6.70 16.26 0.34
CA ARG A 47 6.84 17.63 -0.14
C ARG A 47 7.40 17.62 -1.55
N GLY A 48 6.78 18.38 -2.42
CA GLY A 48 7.24 18.49 -3.80
C GLY A 48 6.77 17.39 -4.71
N PHE A 49 6.00 16.44 -4.20
CA PHE A 49 5.48 15.37 -5.04
C PHE A 49 4.38 15.94 -5.93
N ASP A 50 4.67 15.99 -7.21
CA ASP A 50 3.70 16.51 -8.18
C ASP A 50 3.66 15.67 -9.45
N LEU A 51 4.05 14.41 -9.37
CA LEU A 51 3.92 13.53 -10.52
C LEU A 51 2.45 13.41 -10.89
N PRO A 52 2.14 13.52 -12.17
CA PRO A 52 0.73 13.52 -12.56
C PRO A 52 0.09 12.15 -12.44
N VAL A 53 -1.22 12.15 -12.30
CA VAL A 53 -2.00 10.90 -12.34
C VAL A 53 -1.70 10.20 -13.66
N GLY A 54 -1.44 8.91 -13.60
CA GLY A 54 -1.08 8.12 -14.76
C GLY A 54 0.41 7.91 -14.93
N GLN A 55 1.22 8.68 -14.22
CA GLN A 55 2.67 8.53 -14.32
C GLN A 55 3.11 7.16 -13.83
N ALA A 56 3.88 6.46 -14.65
CA ALA A 56 4.45 5.17 -14.26
C ALA A 56 5.63 5.42 -13.33
N VAL A 57 5.70 4.63 -12.28
CA VAL A 57 6.77 4.73 -11.28
C VAL A 57 7.14 3.34 -10.81
N GLU A 58 8.29 3.25 -10.18
CA GLU A 58 8.69 2.06 -9.46
C GLU A 58 8.54 2.39 -7.98
N VAL A 59 7.97 1.47 -7.20
CA VAL A 59 7.81 1.73 -5.79
C VAL A 59 8.44 0.63 -4.98
N GLU A 60 9.22 1.03 -4.00
CA GLU A 60 9.87 0.14 -3.08
C GLU A 60 9.13 0.27 -1.75
N ILE A 61 8.61 -0.85 -1.24
CA ILE A 61 7.77 -0.85 -0.05
C ILE A 61 8.49 -1.60 1.05
N HIS A 62 8.65 -0.95 2.18
CA HIS A 62 9.26 -1.55 3.36
C HIS A 62 8.21 -1.62 4.44
N CYS A 63 7.86 -2.83 4.87
CA CYS A 63 6.81 -3.05 5.85
C CYS A 63 7.34 -3.77 7.06
N GLY A 64 6.79 -3.46 8.21
CA GLY A 64 7.09 -4.16 9.44
C GLY A 64 8.29 -3.59 10.14
N PRO A 65 8.66 -4.20 11.27
CA PRO A 65 9.77 -3.69 12.06
C PRO A 65 11.08 -3.80 11.29
N PRO A 66 12.02 -2.90 11.54
CA PRO A 66 13.28 -2.91 10.81
C PRO A 66 14.03 -4.23 10.85
N SER A 67 13.93 -4.96 11.95
CA SER A 67 14.67 -6.19 12.11
C SER A 67 14.02 -7.40 11.46
N SER A 68 12.75 -7.29 11.13
CA SER A 68 12.01 -8.44 10.60
C SER A 68 11.01 -8.05 9.53
N GLY A 69 11.18 -6.89 8.96
CA GLY A 69 10.28 -6.42 7.95
C GLY A 69 10.53 -7.06 6.61
N VAL A 70 9.66 -6.78 5.69
CA VAL A 70 9.75 -7.28 4.33
C VAL A 70 9.78 -6.13 3.35
N GLU A 71 10.37 -6.39 2.19
CA GLU A 71 10.48 -5.41 1.14
C GLU A 71 9.83 -5.93 -0.13
N PHE A 72 9.22 -5.02 -0.85
CA PHE A 72 8.69 -5.32 -2.18
C PHE A 72 9.14 -4.25 -3.13
N LEU A 73 9.40 -4.63 -4.38
CA LEU A 73 9.70 -3.69 -5.44
C LEU A 73 8.68 -3.94 -6.54
N LEU A 74 7.83 -2.96 -6.77
CA LEU A 74 6.69 -3.13 -7.66
C LEU A 74 6.60 -1.97 -8.65
N MET A 75 6.03 -2.25 -9.81
CA MET A 75 5.70 -1.21 -10.77
C MET A 75 4.31 -0.70 -10.46
N ALA A 76 4.12 0.59 -10.62
CA ALA A 76 2.85 1.22 -10.28
C ALA A 76 2.62 2.45 -11.13
N ARG A 77 1.43 3.02 -11.00
CA ARG A 77 1.10 4.31 -11.59
C ARG A 77 0.47 5.17 -10.54
N VAL A 78 0.70 6.47 -10.64
CA VAL A 78 0.01 7.42 -9.78
C VAL A 78 -1.47 7.35 -10.14
N ALA A 79 -2.29 6.95 -9.19
CA ALA A 79 -3.71 6.80 -9.41
C ALA A 79 -4.50 7.96 -8.84
N ARG A 80 -3.98 8.58 -7.80
CA ARG A 80 -4.70 9.65 -7.13
C ARG A 80 -3.71 10.56 -6.44
N LEU A 81 -4.00 11.86 -6.51
CA LEU A 81 -3.13 12.85 -5.91
C LEU A 81 -4.01 13.82 -5.13
N ASP A 82 -3.95 13.73 -3.82
CA ASP A 82 -4.69 14.61 -2.93
C ASP A 82 -3.72 15.53 -2.22
N ALA A 83 -4.24 16.47 -1.46
CA ALA A 83 -3.40 17.43 -0.76
C ALA A 83 -2.41 16.74 0.18
N ASP A 84 -2.86 15.70 0.86
CA ASP A 84 -2.05 15.06 1.90
C ASP A 84 -1.61 13.64 1.56
N THR A 85 -2.15 13.05 0.53
CA THR A 85 -1.86 11.65 0.22
C THR A 85 -1.67 11.42 -1.26
N VAL A 86 -0.98 10.33 -1.55
CA VAL A 86 -0.79 9.85 -2.92
C VAL A 86 -1.29 8.42 -2.95
N GLY A 87 -2.12 8.12 -3.95
CA GLY A 87 -2.55 6.75 -4.19
C GLY A 87 -1.83 6.18 -5.39
N LEU A 88 -1.27 5.01 -5.23
CA LEU A 88 -0.59 4.29 -6.31
C LEU A 88 -1.35 3.02 -6.60
N ARG A 89 -1.49 2.71 -7.87
CA ARG A 89 -2.09 1.45 -8.31
C ARG A 89 -0.98 0.59 -8.89
N PHE A 90 -0.85 -0.63 -8.38
CA PHE A 90 0.19 -1.53 -8.88
C PHE A 90 -0.17 -2.07 -10.25
N ALA A 91 0.84 -2.33 -11.05
CA ALA A 91 0.67 -3.16 -12.23
C ALA A 91 0.22 -4.55 -11.73
N PRO A 92 -0.50 -5.32 -12.57
CA PRO A 92 -0.95 -6.63 -12.14
C PRO A 92 0.20 -7.46 -11.61
N LEU A 93 0.00 -8.07 -10.44
CA LEU A 93 1.04 -8.85 -9.79
C LEU A 93 0.97 -10.30 -10.25
N PRO A 94 2.13 -10.95 -10.44
CA PRO A 94 2.14 -12.39 -10.64
C PRO A 94 1.48 -13.05 -9.43
N GLU A 95 0.83 -14.19 -9.67
CA GLU A 95 0.06 -14.83 -8.60
C GLU A 95 0.91 -15.13 -7.38
N ARG A 96 2.14 -15.55 -7.57
CA ARG A 96 3.02 -15.85 -6.45
C ARG A 96 3.28 -14.61 -5.60
N MET A 97 3.52 -13.48 -6.24
CA MET A 97 3.77 -12.26 -5.52
C MET A 97 2.51 -11.77 -4.82
N ALA A 98 1.36 -11.91 -5.48
CA ALA A 98 0.10 -11.53 -4.86
C ALA A 98 -0.15 -12.33 -3.59
N ARG A 99 0.14 -13.63 -3.62
CA ARG A 99 -0.02 -14.46 -2.44
C ARG A 99 0.93 -14.07 -1.33
N THR A 100 2.17 -13.75 -1.69
CA THR A 100 3.14 -13.32 -0.70
C THR A 100 2.68 -12.03 -0.04
N LEU A 101 2.22 -11.08 -0.84
CA LEU A 101 1.74 -9.82 -0.32
C LEU A 101 0.52 -10.02 0.56
N GLU A 102 -0.42 -10.88 0.13
CA GLU A 102 -1.58 -11.21 0.94
C GLU A 102 -1.17 -11.74 2.32
N ARG A 103 -0.17 -12.60 2.33
CA ARG A 103 0.29 -13.20 3.57
C ARG A 103 0.89 -12.15 4.49
N VAL A 104 1.64 -11.23 3.91
CA VAL A 104 2.22 -10.13 4.67
C VAL A 104 1.12 -9.25 5.24
N LEU A 105 0.13 -8.92 4.44
CA LEU A 105 -0.98 -8.08 4.89
C LEU A 105 -1.75 -8.75 6.02
N THR A 106 -1.95 -10.05 5.92
CA THR A 106 -2.66 -10.78 6.96
C THR A 106 -1.88 -10.77 8.27
N ARG A 107 -0.56 -10.86 8.16
CA ARG A 107 0.28 -10.96 9.35
C ARG A 107 0.57 -9.61 9.99
N LEU A 108 0.87 -8.62 9.18
CA LEU A 108 1.36 -7.35 9.70
C LEU A 108 0.31 -6.26 9.76
N GLY A 109 -0.72 -6.38 8.95
CA GLY A 109 -1.66 -5.29 8.80
C GLY A 109 -2.82 -5.35 9.77
N THR A 110 -3.45 -4.19 9.95
CA THR A 110 -4.70 -4.09 10.66
C THR A 110 -5.74 -3.66 9.65
N LEU A 111 -6.86 -4.38 9.60
CA LEU A 111 -7.89 -4.06 8.63
C LEU A 111 -8.36 -2.63 8.80
N HIS A 112 -8.40 -1.94 7.69
CA HIS A 112 -8.78 -0.54 7.68
C HIS A 112 -10.23 -0.35 8.12
N THR A 113 -11.07 -1.29 7.77
CA THR A 113 -12.47 -1.17 8.10
C THR A 113 -12.80 -1.67 9.46
N GLY A 114 -11.94 -2.32 10.02
CA GLY A 114 -12.21 -2.93 11.28
C GLY A 114 -12.50 -1.94 12.33
N GLY A 115 -12.74 -1.63 12.05
CA GLY A 115 -12.89 -1.34 12.81
C GLY A 115 -12.94 -0.83 13.59
N PRO A 116 -12.87 -0.38 13.68
CA PRO A 116 -12.89 -0.08 14.51
C PRO A 116 -13.22 -0.28 15.33
N ASP A 117 -13.42 -0.33 15.06
CA ASP A 117 -13.75 -0.60 15.59
C ASP A 117 -13.54 -1.13 16.28
N GLU A 118 -13.44 -1.20 16.09
CA GLU A 118 -13.24 -1.80 16.59
C GLU A 118 -12.69 -1.66 17.43
N ARG A 119 -12.54 -1.06 17.41
CA ARG A 119 -12.08 -0.91 18.09
C ARG A 119 -12.28 -0.60 18.99
N GLY A 120 -12.68 -0.46 18.95
CA GLY A 120 -12.97 -0.31 19.56
C GLY A 120 -13.12 -0.58 20.31
N ARG A 121 -13.26 -0.77 20.24
CA ARG A 121 -13.34 -1.10 20.78
C ARG A 121 -13.04 -1.13 21.48
N ALA A 122 -13.11 -0.78 21.51
CA ALA A 122 -12.95 -0.84 21.96
C ALA A 122 -12.96 -0.91 22.30
#